data_41bb2f10cd2dc5da32e34e45f99826af
#
_entry.id   41bb2f10cd2dc5da32e34e45f99826af
#
_cell.length_a   1.000
_cell.length_b   1.000
_cell.length_c   1.000
_cell.angle_alpha   90.00
_cell.angle_beta   90.00
_cell.angle_gamma   90.00
#
_symmetry.space_group_name_H-M   'P 1'
#
loop_
_entity.id
_entity.type
_entity.pdbx_description
1 polymer ?
#
loop_
_entity_poly.entity_id
_entity_poly.type
_entity_poly.pdbx_seq_one_letter_code
_entity_poly.pdbx_strand_id
1 'polypeptide(L)'
;MVEVIIDSIRISLISQHRIVMLRDVDGERQLPIWIGPCEAEAITLELQDTEVARPLTHDLLKNVIEVMNGKISHILINELQDSVFYARLYVDIGGKLVDVDCRPSDAIAVAVRAKVPVFIEEDVMEEVGIMPEPDSVSYTHLTLPTILLV
;
A
#
# COMPACT_ATOMS: atom_id res chain seq x y z
N MET A 1 -8.68 -11.14 8.87
CA MET A 1 -8.08 -10.16 7.93
C MET A 1 -9.03 -8.99 7.74
N VAL A 2 -8.47 -7.81 7.68
CA VAL A 2 -9.24 -6.59 7.48
C VAL A 2 -8.90 -6.04 6.09
N GLU A 3 -9.89 -5.86 5.24
CA GLU A 3 -9.65 -5.23 3.95
C GLU A 3 -9.51 -3.73 4.13
N VAL A 4 -8.52 -3.13 3.48
CA VAL A 4 -8.26 -1.69 3.59
C VAL A 4 -8.12 -1.06 2.22
N ILE A 5 -8.29 0.26 2.20
CA ILE A 5 -8.03 1.06 1.01
C ILE A 5 -7.03 2.15 1.38
N ILE A 6 -6.40 2.72 0.36
CA ILE A 6 -5.50 3.85 0.58
C ILE A 6 -6.38 5.09 0.76
N ASP A 7 -6.31 5.65 1.96
CA ASP A 7 -7.07 6.86 2.27
C ASP A 7 -6.33 8.11 1.80
N SER A 8 -5.03 8.15 2.06
CA SER A 8 -4.21 9.31 1.69
C SER A 8 -2.73 8.94 1.74
N ILE A 9 -1.92 9.77 1.11
CA ILE A 9 -0.48 9.76 1.29
C ILE A 9 -0.13 11.10 1.88
N ARG A 10 0.56 11.09 3.01
CA ARG A 10 0.90 12.30 3.75
C ARG A 10 2.40 12.53 3.75
N ILE A 11 2.77 13.80 3.72
CA ILE A 11 4.18 14.20 3.75
C ILE A 11 4.39 15.01 5.03
N SER A 12 5.35 14.58 5.85
CA SER A 12 5.76 15.38 6.99
C SER A 12 6.59 16.53 6.50
N LEU A 13 6.17 17.76 6.81
CA LEU A 13 6.87 18.96 6.36
C LEU A 13 8.23 19.13 7.05
N ILE A 14 8.39 18.55 8.22
CA ILE A 14 9.62 18.69 8.99
C ILE A 14 10.66 17.67 8.54
N SER A 15 10.29 16.41 8.43
CA SER A 15 11.22 15.32 8.14
C SER A 15 11.15 14.83 6.70
N GLN A 16 10.16 15.30 5.95
CA GLN A 16 9.89 14.86 4.56
C GLN A 16 9.66 13.39 4.41
N HIS A 17 9.26 12.72 5.47
CA HIS A 17 8.85 11.32 5.39
C HIS A 17 7.50 11.20 4.69
N ARG A 18 7.31 10.09 4.01
CA ARG A 18 6.05 9.76 3.34
C ARG A 18 5.32 8.73 4.18
N ILE A 19 4.03 8.94 4.37
CA ILE A 19 3.19 8.02 5.15
C ILE A 19 1.99 7.67 4.29
N VAL A 20 1.81 6.36 4.01
CA VAL A 20 0.58 5.89 3.40
C VAL A 20 -0.40 5.57 4.51
N MET A 21 -1.60 6.14 4.42
CA MET A 21 -2.64 5.90 5.40
C MET A 21 -3.63 4.91 4.81
N LEU A 22 -3.71 3.74 5.43
CA LEU A 22 -4.63 2.69 5.03
C LEU A 22 -5.86 2.74 5.94
N ARG A 23 -7.03 2.60 5.39
CA ARG A 23 -8.28 2.67 6.15
C ARG A 23 -9.12 1.42 5.92
N ASP A 24 -9.69 0.90 7.00
CA ASP A 24 -10.64 -0.21 6.99
C ASP A 24 -11.82 0.14 6.09
N VAL A 25 -12.16 -0.72 5.15
CA VAL A 25 -13.27 -0.47 4.22
C VAL A 25 -14.63 -0.45 4.94
N ASP A 26 -14.73 -1.18 6.07
CA ASP A 26 -15.96 -1.28 6.83
C ASP A 26 -15.96 -0.44 8.10
N GLY A 27 -14.99 0.43 8.27
CA GLY A 27 -14.87 1.20 9.49
C GLY A 27 -14.01 2.42 9.32
N GLU A 28 -13.58 2.96 10.45
CA GLU A 28 -12.79 4.18 10.47
C GLU A 28 -11.37 3.98 10.97
N ARG A 29 -11.02 2.75 11.37
CA ARG A 29 -9.65 2.49 11.82
C ARG A 29 -8.68 2.72 10.67
N GLN A 30 -7.55 3.32 10.99
CA GLN A 30 -6.51 3.63 10.03
C GLN A 30 -5.19 3.05 10.48
N LEU A 31 -4.35 2.70 9.53
CA LEU A 31 -3.00 2.25 9.80
C LEU A 31 -2.02 3.09 9.00
N PRO A 32 -1.17 3.89 9.69
CA PRO A 32 -0.14 4.64 9.00
C PRO A 32 1.09 3.78 8.79
N ILE A 33 1.63 3.79 7.59
CA ILE A 33 2.86 3.07 7.27
C ILE A 33 3.85 4.04 6.63
N TRP A 34 5.05 4.10 7.19
CA TRP A 34 6.12 4.93 6.64
C TRP A 34 6.71 4.22 5.42
N ILE A 35 6.87 4.97 4.33
CA ILE A 35 7.38 4.42 3.08
C ILE A 35 8.44 5.36 2.50
N GLY A 36 9.25 4.82 1.62
CA GLY A 36 10.26 5.63 0.93
C GLY A 36 9.65 6.55 -0.11
N PRO A 37 10.36 7.61 -0.49
CA PRO A 37 9.84 8.55 -1.49
C PRO A 37 9.65 7.91 -2.86
N CYS A 38 10.49 6.96 -3.24
CA CYS A 38 10.35 6.30 -4.54
C CYS A 38 9.09 5.45 -4.62
N GLU A 39 8.80 4.69 -3.56
CA GLU A 39 7.60 3.85 -3.50
C GLU A 39 6.35 4.71 -3.38
N ALA A 40 6.43 5.81 -2.62
CA ALA A 40 5.32 6.75 -2.52
C ALA A 40 4.98 7.35 -3.88
N GLU A 41 6.00 7.73 -4.64
CA GLU A 41 5.80 8.25 -6.00
C GLU A 41 5.18 7.19 -6.90
N ALA A 42 5.66 5.95 -6.84
CA ALA A 42 5.12 4.87 -7.65
C ALA A 42 3.63 4.65 -7.38
N ILE A 43 3.24 4.68 -6.11
CA ILE A 43 1.83 4.53 -5.73
C ILE A 43 1.02 5.71 -6.25
N THR A 44 1.52 6.93 -6.05
CA THR A 44 0.82 8.15 -6.46
C THR A 44 0.59 8.21 -7.96
N LEU A 45 1.60 7.89 -8.76
CA LEU A 45 1.48 7.92 -10.22
C LEU A 45 0.36 6.99 -10.70
N GLU A 46 0.27 5.81 -10.11
CA GLU A 46 -0.77 4.87 -10.50
C GLU A 46 -2.16 5.35 -10.05
N LEU A 47 -2.27 5.87 -8.85
CA LEU A 47 -3.55 6.36 -8.32
C LEU A 47 -4.07 7.57 -9.09
N GLN A 48 -3.19 8.36 -9.67
CA GLN A 48 -3.55 9.53 -10.48
C GLN A 48 -3.73 9.20 -11.96
N ASP A 49 -3.65 7.91 -12.33
CA ASP A 49 -3.73 7.45 -13.71
C ASP A 49 -2.75 8.18 -14.63
N THR A 50 -1.57 8.50 -14.11
CA THR A 50 -0.56 9.19 -14.88
C THR A 50 0.03 8.25 -15.94
N GLU A 51 0.01 8.66 -17.19
CA GLU A 51 0.63 7.88 -18.25
C GLU A 51 2.15 8.02 -18.18
N VAL A 52 2.83 6.89 -18.31
CA VAL A 52 4.28 6.86 -18.35
C VAL A 52 4.74 6.29 -19.67
N ALA A 53 5.86 6.79 -20.19
CA ALA A 53 6.36 6.38 -21.49
C ALA A 53 6.82 4.92 -21.51
N ARG A 54 7.35 4.45 -20.38
CA ARG A 54 7.87 3.09 -20.25
C ARG A 54 7.46 2.51 -18.90
N PRO A 55 7.36 1.17 -18.78
CA PRO A 55 7.00 0.54 -17.51
C PRO A 55 7.98 0.93 -16.39
N LEU A 56 7.43 1.25 -15.24
CA LEU A 56 8.21 1.51 -14.04
C LEU A 56 8.52 0.17 -13.35
N THR A 57 9.28 0.23 -12.26
CA THR A 57 9.73 -0.99 -11.57
C THR A 57 8.57 -1.90 -11.16
N HIS A 58 7.52 -1.33 -10.59
CA HIS A 58 6.38 -2.13 -10.12
C HIS A 58 5.49 -2.59 -11.28
N ASP A 59 5.46 -1.84 -12.39
CA ASP A 59 4.81 -2.30 -13.61
C ASP A 59 5.54 -3.52 -14.16
N LEU A 60 6.87 -3.46 -14.16
CA LEU A 60 7.70 -4.58 -14.61
C LEU A 60 7.44 -5.81 -13.77
N LEU A 61 7.40 -5.65 -12.46
CA LEU A 61 7.15 -6.77 -11.55
C LEU A 61 5.80 -7.44 -11.84
N LYS A 62 4.75 -6.63 -12.01
CA LYS A 62 3.43 -7.13 -12.37
C LYS A 62 3.49 -7.87 -13.71
N ASN A 63 4.15 -7.28 -14.70
CA ASN A 63 4.25 -7.87 -16.03
C ASN A 63 5.02 -9.19 -16.01
N VAL A 64 6.09 -9.28 -15.24
CA VAL A 64 6.89 -10.51 -15.10
C VAL A 64 6.02 -11.63 -14.53
N ILE A 65 5.26 -11.33 -13.49
CA ILE A 65 4.37 -12.32 -12.88
C ILE A 65 3.35 -12.83 -13.92
N GLU A 66 2.76 -11.92 -14.68
CA GLU A 66 1.75 -12.29 -15.68
C GLU A 66 2.34 -13.08 -16.84
N VAL A 67 3.52 -12.70 -17.30
CA VAL A 67 4.21 -13.41 -18.39
C VAL A 67 4.54 -14.85 -17.95
N MET A 68 4.81 -15.05 -16.67
CA MET A 68 5.12 -16.36 -16.12
C MET A 68 3.87 -17.13 -15.69
N ASN A 69 2.71 -16.73 -16.20
CA ASN A 69 1.41 -17.37 -15.95
C ASN A 69 0.91 -17.28 -14.52
N GLY A 70 1.37 -16.28 -13.78
CA GLY A 70 0.84 -15.98 -12.47
C GLY A 70 -0.26 -14.93 -12.57
N LYS A 71 -1.16 -14.95 -11.59
CA LYS A 71 -2.18 -13.93 -11.45
C LYS A 71 -2.10 -13.40 -10.02
N ILE A 72 -1.87 -12.11 -9.88
CA ILE A 72 -1.81 -11.50 -8.56
C ILE A 72 -3.20 -11.55 -7.94
N SER A 73 -3.29 -12.12 -6.75
CA SER A 73 -4.56 -12.31 -6.06
C SER A 73 -4.86 -11.17 -5.09
N HIS A 74 -3.95 -10.93 -4.18
CA HIS A 74 -4.11 -9.89 -3.15
C HIS A 74 -2.79 -9.71 -2.42
N ILE A 75 -2.73 -8.72 -1.55
CA ILE A 75 -1.61 -8.59 -0.62
C ILE A 75 -2.12 -8.61 0.81
N LEU A 76 -1.27 -9.03 1.72
CA LEU A 76 -1.59 -9.10 3.14
C LEU A 76 -0.42 -8.53 3.94
N ILE A 77 -0.70 -7.50 4.74
CA ILE A 77 0.25 -7.01 5.72
C ILE A 77 0.06 -7.88 6.94
N ASN A 78 0.99 -8.80 7.16
CA ASN A 78 0.76 -9.94 8.05
C ASN A 78 1.44 -9.83 9.40
N GLU A 79 2.41 -8.94 9.56
CA GLU A 79 3.18 -8.93 10.80
C GLU A 79 3.84 -7.58 11.03
N LEU A 80 4.02 -7.26 12.31
CA LEU A 80 4.81 -6.12 12.74
C LEU A 80 5.79 -6.62 13.80
N GLN A 81 7.09 -6.52 13.52
CA GLN A 81 8.15 -6.91 14.45
C GLN A 81 9.20 -5.83 14.51
N ASP A 82 9.55 -5.41 15.73
CA ASP A 82 10.60 -4.42 15.95
C ASP A 82 10.39 -3.15 15.11
N SER A 83 9.14 -2.70 15.06
CA SER A 83 8.71 -1.51 14.30
C SER A 83 8.82 -1.66 12.79
N VAL A 84 8.98 -2.88 12.30
CA VAL A 84 9.05 -3.18 10.87
C VAL A 84 7.82 -3.97 10.45
N PHE A 85 7.11 -3.48 9.43
CA PHE A 85 5.97 -4.18 8.87
C PHE A 85 6.41 -5.18 7.81
N TYR A 86 5.77 -6.35 7.84
CA TYR A 86 5.99 -7.40 6.84
C TYR A 86 4.72 -7.58 6.03
N ALA A 87 4.91 -7.93 4.76
CA ALA A 87 3.79 -8.18 3.87
C ALA A 87 4.04 -9.41 3.01
N ARG A 88 2.96 -9.96 2.48
CA ARG A 88 2.99 -11.09 1.55
C ARG A 88 2.21 -10.73 0.31
N LEU A 89 2.81 -11.02 -0.82
CA LEU A 89 2.15 -10.91 -2.11
C LEU A 89 1.65 -12.31 -2.49
N TYR A 90 0.34 -12.45 -2.69
CA TYR A 90 -0.26 -13.73 -3.05
C TYR A 90 -0.49 -13.80 -4.55
N VAL A 91 0.03 -14.86 -5.15
CA VAL A 91 -0.04 -15.07 -6.59
C VAL A 91 -0.67 -16.45 -6.86
N ASP A 92 -1.66 -16.48 -7.73
CA ASP A 92 -2.28 -17.72 -8.18
C ASP A 92 -1.51 -18.21 -9.41
N ILE A 93 -0.94 -19.40 -9.29
CA ILE A 93 -0.23 -20.04 -10.39
C ILE A 93 -0.87 -21.41 -10.64
N GLY A 94 -1.64 -21.51 -11.72
CA GLY A 94 -2.28 -22.77 -12.09
C GLY A 94 -3.25 -23.31 -11.04
N GLY A 95 -3.95 -22.41 -10.35
CA GLY A 95 -4.89 -22.78 -9.30
C GLY A 95 -4.27 -22.94 -7.93
N LYS A 96 -2.93 -22.82 -7.84
CA LYS A 96 -2.24 -22.89 -6.55
C LYS A 96 -1.86 -21.50 -6.10
N LEU A 97 -2.24 -21.14 -4.89
CA LEU A 97 -1.92 -19.83 -4.31
C LEU A 97 -0.57 -19.91 -3.61
N VAL A 98 0.37 -19.10 -4.06
CA VAL A 98 1.70 -19.00 -3.46
C VAL A 98 1.89 -17.59 -2.92
N ASP A 99 2.76 -17.46 -1.92
CA ASP A 99 3.01 -16.17 -1.31
C ASP A 99 4.50 -15.84 -1.35
N VAL A 100 4.78 -14.55 -1.46
CA VAL A 100 6.13 -14.02 -1.57
C VAL A 100 6.30 -12.93 -0.52
N ASP A 101 7.39 -13.02 0.24
CA ASP A 101 7.72 -11.99 1.22
C ASP A 101 8.06 -10.68 0.52
N CYS A 102 7.56 -9.57 1.03
CA CYS A 102 7.81 -8.26 0.45
C CYS A 102 7.61 -7.16 1.48
N ARG A 103 8.10 -5.98 1.15
CA ARG A 103 7.82 -4.79 1.96
C ARG A 103 6.40 -4.31 1.66
N PRO A 104 5.67 -3.78 2.66
CA PRO A 104 4.33 -3.24 2.41
C PRO A 104 4.29 -2.19 1.29
N SER A 105 5.30 -1.33 1.21
CA SER A 105 5.35 -0.28 0.18
C SER A 105 5.35 -0.86 -1.23
N ASP A 106 6.16 -1.88 -1.47
CA ASP A 106 6.24 -2.53 -2.77
C ASP A 106 4.97 -3.33 -3.07
N ALA A 107 4.45 -4.00 -2.05
CA ALA A 107 3.20 -4.76 -2.19
C ALA A 107 2.04 -3.85 -2.58
N ILE A 108 1.91 -2.70 -1.93
CA ILE A 108 0.86 -1.73 -2.25
C ILE A 108 1.03 -1.19 -3.66
N ALA A 109 2.26 -0.87 -4.06
CA ALA A 109 2.52 -0.37 -5.41
C ALA A 109 2.13 -1.38 -6.49
N VAL A 110 2.33 -2.67 -6.22
CA VAL A 110 1.89 -3.73 -7.13
C VAL A 110 0.37 -3.88 -7.08
N ALA A 111 -0.21 -3.84 -5.88
CA ALA A 111 -1.66 -4.02 -5.71
C ALA A 111 -2.47 -2.96 -6.46
N VAL A 112 -2.05 -1.70 -6.42
CA VAL A 112 -2.77 -0.63 -7.13
C VAL A 112 -2.70 -0.81 -8.64
N ARG A 113 -1.61 -1.40 -9.14
CA ARG A 113 -1.46 -1.68 -10.58
C ARG A 113 -2.28 -2.88 -11.01
N ALA A 114 -2.30 -3.92 -10.20
CA ALA A 114 -3.06 -5.13 -10.47
C ALA A 114 -4.54 -4.98 -10.11
N LYS A 115 -4.90 -3.92 -9.40
CA LYS A 115 -6.26 -3.63 -8.94
C LYS A 115 -6.82 -4.77 -8.10
N VAL A 116 -6.01 -5.22 -7.15
CA VAL A 116 -6.36 -6.28 -6.24
C VAL A 116 -6.46 -5.73 -4.80
N PRO A 117 -7.18 -6.41 -3.93
CA PRO A 117 -7.38 -5.92 -2.57
C PRO A 117 -6.13 -6.01 -1.71
N VAL A 118 -6.09 -5.13 -0.71
CA VAL A 118 -5.06 -5.07 0.32
C VAL A 118 -5.72 -5.45 1.63
N PHE A 119 -5.10 -6.39 2.35
CA PHE A 119 -5.59 -6.82 3.66
C PHE A 119 -4.52 -6.59 4.72
N ILE A 120 -4.99 -6.42 5.96
CA ILE A 120 -4.11 -6.35 7.14
C ILE A 120 -4.61 -7.40 8.12
N GLU A 121 -3.69 -8.16 8.74
CA GLU A 121 -4.06 -9.08 9.80
C GLU A 121 -4.70 -8.31 10.95
N GLU A 122 -5.75 -8.88 11.53
CA GLU A 122 -6.48 -8.23 12.62
C GLU A 122 -5.55 -7.91 13.79
N ASP A 123 -4.62 -8.80 14.11
CA ASP A 123 -3.67 -8.57 15.20
C ASP A 123 -2.82 -7.32 14.98
N VAL A 124 -2.41 -7.07 13.75
CA VAL A 124 -1.62 -5.88 13.39
C VAL A 124 -2.50 -4.64 13.51
N MET A 125 -3.72 -4.71 13.01
CA MET A 125 -4.64 -3.59 13.09
C MET A 125 -4.99 -3.25 14.55
N GLU A 126 -5.17 -4.26 15.39
CA GLU A 126 -5.44 -4.03 16.82
C GLU A 126 -4.24 -3.42 17.53
N GLU A 127 -3.03 -3.83 17.16
CA GLU A 127 -1.83 -3.33 17.84
C GLU A 127 -1.54 -1.87 17.52
N VAL A 128 -1.64 -1.47 16.26
CA VAL A 128 -1.19 -0.15 15.83
C VAL A 128 -2.21 0.65 15.02
N GLY A 129 -3.39 0.09 14.81
CA GLY A 129 -4.44 0.85 14.14
C GLY A 129 -4.91 2.00 15.01
N ILE A 130 -5.27 3.11 14.37
CA ILE A 130 -5.72 4.31 15.07
C ILE A 130 -7.08 4.75 14.55
N MET A 131 -7.84 5.43 15.42
CA MET A 131 -9.06 6.08 14.99
C MET A 131 -8.74 7.49 14.55
N PRO A 132 -9.35 7.99 13.48
CA PRO A 132 -9.09 9.35 13.04
C PRO A 132 -9.58 10.35 14.06
N GLU A 133 -8.78 11.40 14.29
CA GLU A 133 -9.15 12.49 15.17
C GLU A 133 -9.61 13.66 14.31
N PRO A 134 -10.80 14.22 14.58
CA PRO A 134 -11.35 15.30 13.74
C PRO A 134 -10.43 16.52 13.67
N ASP A 135 -9.70 16.80 14.73
CA ASP A 135 -8.90 18.01 14.84
C ASP A 135 -7.39 17.76 14.73
N SER A 136 -7.00 16.62 14.20
CA SER A 136 -5.58 16.32 14.06
C SER A 136 -4.96 17.24 13.02
N VAL A 137 -3.87 17.91 13.40
CA VAL A 137 -3.19 18.85 12.52
C VAL A 137 -1.69 18.56 12.42
N SER A 138 -1.29 17.36 12.79
CA SER A 138 0.13 16.99 12.80
C SER A 138 0.74 16.89 11.42
N TYR A 139 -0.08 16.75 10.38
CA TYR A 139 0.38 16.57 9.01
C TYR A 139 -0.36 17.49 8.07
N THR A 140 0.29 17.78 6.93
CA THR A 140 -0.42 18.29 5.79
C THR A 140 -1.09 17.10 5.10
N HIS A 141 -2.40 17.14 4.97
CA HIS A 141 -3.16 16.04 4.39
C HIS A 141 -3.31 16.20 2.88
N LEU A 142 -2.94 15.17 2.16
CA LEU A 142 -3.11 15.12 0.71
C LEU A 142 -3.96 13.89 0.43
N THR A 143 -5.25 14.10 0.22
CA THR A 143 -6.18 12.99 0.02
C THR A 143 -6.30 12.62 -1.45
N LEU A 144 -6.75 11.40 -1.74
CA LEU A 144 -7.05 10.96 -3.09
C LEU A 144 -8.32 11.63 -3.60
N PRO A 145 -8.39 12.05 -4.87
CA PRO A 145 -7.36 12.02 -5.89
C PRO A 145 -6.44 13.25 -5.88
N THR A 146 -6.48 14.06 -4.86
CA THR A 146 -5.74 15.31 -4.77
C THR A 146 -4.37 15.15 -4.15
N ILE A 147 -3.78 14.01 -4.27
CA ILE A 147 -2.47 13.74 -3.74
C ILE A 147 -1.43 14.47 -4.56
N LEU A 148 -0.70 15.33 -3.91
CA LEU A 148 0.39 16.06 -4.55
C LEU A 148 1.64 15.79 -3.76
N LEU A 149 2.57 15.12 -4.38
CA LEU A 149 3.88 14.91 -3.78
C LEU A 149 4.78 16.02 -4.26
N VAL A 150 4.81 17.05 -3.51
CA VAL A 150 5.60 18.23 -3.85
C VAL A 150 6.87 18.31 -3.05
#